data_04535bd63cdc47fa4795f20087819dd6
#
_entry.id   04535bd63cdc47fa4795f20087819dd6
#
_cell.length_a   1.000
_cell.length_b   1.000
_cell.length_c   1.000
_cell.angle_alpha   90.00
_cell.angle_beta   90.00
_cell.angle_gamma   90.00
#
_symmetry.space_group_name_H-M   'P 1'
#
loop_
_entity.id
_entity.type
_entity.pdbx_description
1 polymer ?
#
loop_
_entity_poly.entity_id
_entity_poly.type
_entity_poly.pdbx_seq_one_letter_code
_entity_poly.pdbx_strand_id
1 'polypeptide(L)'
;EEEYAQLVGMVVSVLKGDLRPVRQYLEGEMARAAGELKFELAQRYKQRLDALDNYAGRSVIVSAKIVDVDVFSLLPDDDVAWCNFVRIRHGSVVGVQTVKLSTGVGGDERDMLTLAIQHIVENIAGGELSREVIVPLLPSTTLLFEGVTFTVPKRGEKLELLEFSRKSARIYRAEQLKNLEIKNPERYTLSLIHISEPTRPY
;
A
#
# COMPACT_ATOMS: atom_id res chain seq x y z
N GLU A 1 -15.26 19.82 25.85
CA GLU A 1 -15.74 19.26 24.54
C GLU A 1 -14.78 19.61 23.39
N GLU A 2 -14.26 20.84 23.33
CA GLU A 2 -13.29 21.25 22.27
C GLU A 2 -12.00 20.44 22.29
N GLU A 3 -11.41 20.19 23.46
CA GLU A 3 -10.19 19.40 23.62
C GLU A 3 -10.37 17.95 23.16
N TYR A 4 -11.52 17.35 23.48
CA TYR A 4 -11.85 16.01 23.01
C TYR A 4 -12.01 15.94 21.48
N ALA A 5 -12.67 16.92 20.89
CA ALA A 5 -12.83 17.01 19.44
C ALA A 5 -11.47 17.17 18.73
N GLN A 6 -10.57 17.96 19.31
CA GLN A 6 -9.19 18.11 18.81
C GLN A 6 -8.42 16.78 18.87
N LEU A 7 -8.50 16.05 19.98
CA LEU A 7 -7.85 14.73 20.11
C LEU A 7 -8.40 13.73 19.10
N VAL A 8 -9.72 13.68 18.92
CA VAL A 8 -10.34 12.82 17.91
C VAL A 8 -9.88 13.21 16.50
N GLY A 9 -9.81 14.51 16.18
CA GLY A 9 -9.28 15.01 14.91
C GLY A 9 -7.83 14.57 14.65
N MET A 10 -6.99 14.60 15.67
CA MET A 10 -5.61 14.12 15.57
C MET A 10 -5.53 12.60 15.34
N VAL A 11 -6.35 11.80 16.01
CA VAL A 11 -6.43 10.36 15.78
C VAL A 11 -6.86 10.06 14.34
N VAL A 12 -7.87 10.75 13.84
CA VAL A 12 -8.31 10.62 12.44
C VAL A 12 -7.21 11.01 11.47
N SER A 13 -6.44 12.08 11.78
CA SER A 13 -5.29 12.48 10.95
C SER A 13 -4.22 11.41 10.89
N VAL A 14 -3.86 10.80 12.03
CA VAL A 14 -2.89 9.67 12.09
C VAL A 14 -3.38 8.50 11.25
N LEU A 15 -4.65 8.12 11.37
CA LEU A 15 -5.24 7.03 10.58
C LEU A 15 -5.24 7.32 9.06
N LYS A 16 -5.31 8.61 8.70
CA LYS A 16 -5.18 9.07 7.30
C LYS A 16 -3.72 9.24 6.85
N GLY A 17 -2.74 9.01 7.74
CA GLY A 17 -1.31 9.14 7.47
C GLY A 17 -0.76 10.57 7.62
N ASP A 18 -1.56 11.53 8.04
CA ASP A 18 -1.10 12.89 8.31
C ASP A 18 -0.65 13.03 9.78
N LEU A 19 0.66 12.98 9.98
CA LEU A 19 1.28 13.08 11.31
C LEU A 19 1.55 14.54 11.74
N ARG A 20 1.38 15.52 10.85
CA ARG A 20 1.69 16.94 11.10
C ARG A 20 0.88 17.54 12.25
N PRO A 21 -0.45 17.34 12.35
CA PRO A 21 -1.22 17.90 13.46
C PRO A 21 -0.77 17.36 14.83
N VAL A 22 -0.46 16.06 14.89
CA VAL A 22 0.03 15.42 16.12
C VAL A 22 1.41 15.93 16.50
N ARG A 23 2.31 16.07 15.51
CA ARG A 23 3.64 16.64 15.72
C ARG A 23 3.56 18.05 16.30
N GLN A 24 2.80 18.94 15.67
CA GLN A 24 2.64 20.33 16.12
C GLN A 24 2.07 20.40 17.53
N TYR A 25 1.09 19.57 17.84
CA TYR A 25 0.53 19.49 19.19
C TYR A 25 1.58 19.06 20.21
N LEU A 26 2.34 17.98 19.95
CA LEU A 26 3.37 17.48 20.87
C LEU A 26 4.52 18.48 21.05
N GLU A 27 4.94 19.16 20.00
CA GLU A 27 5.96 20.23 20.06
C GLU A 27 5.48 21.41 20.90
N GLY A 28 4.23 21.84 20.70
CA GLY A 28 3.61 22.91 21.49
C GLY A 28 3.50 22.55 22.98
N GLU A 29 3.04 21.36 23.31
CA GLU A 29 2.92 20.88 24.68
C GLU A 29 4.30 20.70 25.36
N MET A 30 5.29 20.22 24.60
CA MET A 30 6.67 20.12 25.11
C MET A 30 7.24 21.51 25.44
N ALA A 31 7.08 22.48 24.55
CA ALA A 31 7.54 23.84 24.76
C ALA A 31 6.84 24.49 25.96
N ARG A 32 5.52 24.32 26.09
CA ARG A 32 4.74 24.84 27.22
C ARG A 32 5.22 24.24 28.55
N ALA A 33 5.36 22.89 28.59
CA ALA A 33 5.84 22.21 29.81
C ALA A 33 7.25 22.65 30.20
N ALA A 34 8.15 22.86 29.23
CA ALA A 34 9.49 23.39 29.47
C ALA A 34 9.47 24.82 30.02
N GLY A 35 8.61 25.69 29.46
CA GLY A 35 8.42 27.07 29.94
C GLY A 35 7.87 27.14 31.36
N GLU A 36 7.07 26.16 31.78
CA GLU A 36 6.54 25.99 33.12
C GLU A 36 7.54 25.26 34.08
N LEU A 37 8.76 24.99 33.63
CA LEU A 37 9.81 24.25 34.38
C LEU A 37 9.40 22.80 34.73
N LYS A 38 8.39 22.25 34.06
CA LYS A 38 7.90 20.86 34.24
C LYS A 38 8.72 19.90 33.37
N PHE A 39 10.01 19.75 33.68
CA PHE A 39 10.94 19.03 32.79
C PHE A 39 10.60 17.55 32.57
N GLU A 40 10.04 16.87 33.57
CA GLU A 40 9.60 15.49 33.41
C GLU A 40 8.46 15.35 32.38
N LEU A 41 7.53 16.31 32.40
CA LEU A 41 6.43 16.35 31.45
C LEU A 41 6.92 16.67 30.03
N ALA A 42 7.82 17.66 29.90
CA ALA A 42 8.48 17.98 28.64
C ALA A 42 9.25 16.77 28.07
N GLN A 43 9.94 16.01 28.93
CA GLN A 43 10.63 14.78 28.54
C GLN A 43 9.68 13.70 28.02
N ARG A 44 8.50 13.55 28.61
CA ARG A 44 7.48 12.62 28.10
C ARG A 44 6.96 13.01 26.71
N TYR A 45 6.76 14.30 26.47
CA TYR A 45 6.37 14.78 25.13
C TYR A 45 7.49 14.55 24.11
N LYS A 46 8.75 14.79 24.49
CA LYS A 46 9.90 14.45 23.65
C LYS A 46 9.95 12.98 23.26
N GLN A 47 9.77 12.07 24.23
CA GLN A 47 9.73 10.63 23.94
C GLN A 47 8.61 10.25 22.98
N ARG A 48 7.45 10.91 23.07
CA ARG A 48 6.35 10.72 22.12
C ARG A 48 6.69 11.23 20.72
N LEU A 49 7.38 12.36 20.62
CA LEU A 49 7.90 12.89 19.35
C LEU A 49 8.91 11.93 18.72
N ASP A 50 9.86 11.43 19.51
CA ASP A 50 10.84 10.44 19.05
C ASP A 50 10.15 9.15 18.56
N ALA A 51 9.10 8.69 19.25
CA ALA A 51 8.30 7.55 18.81
C ALA A 51 7.53 7.83 17.52
N LEU A 52 6.98 9.05 17.36
CA LEU A 52 6.31 9.48 16.14
C LEU A 52 7.29 9.55 14.96
N ASP A 53 8.52 10.04 15.19
CA ASP A 53 9.57 10.10 14.18
C ASP A 53 10.07 8.71 13.76
N ASN A 54 10.20 7.81 14.72
CA ASN A 54 10.51 6.40 14.45
C ASN A 54 9.40 5.72 13.64
N TYR A 55 8.14 6.04 13.91
CA TYR A 55 7.01 5.55 13.12
C TYR A 55 7.02 6.13 11.70
N ALA A 56 7.22 7.45 11.57
CA ALA A 56 7.37 8.12 10.28
C ALA A 56 8.59 7.61 9.49
N GLY A 57 9.71 7.36 10.15
CA GLY A 57 10.93 6.84 9.53
C GLY A 57 10.82 5.38 9.06
N ARG A 58 9.88 4.60 9.59
CA ARG A 58 9.53 3.25 9.10
C ARG A 58 8.56 3.30 7.92
N SER A 59 7.79 4.37 7.79
CA SER A 59 7.04 4.66 6.56
C SER A 59 8.07 4.95 5.47
N VAL A 60 7.99 4.25 4.35
CA VAL A 60 8.84 4.52 3.19
C VAL A 60 8.57 5.96 2.75
N ILE A 61 9.47 6.89 3.10
CA ILE A 61 9.40 8.27 2.59
C ILE A 61 9.69 8.20 1.12
N VAL A 62 8.68 8.48 0.32
CA VAL A 62 8.78 8.31 -1.11
C VAL A 62 9.46 9.49 -1.76
N SER A 63 9.04 10.69 -1.46
CA SER A 63 9.61 11.94 -1.98
C SER A 63 8.85 13.14 -1.43
N ALA A 64 9.57 14.26 -1.22
CA ALA A 64 8.94 15.54 -0.88
C ALA A 64 8.11 16.14 -2.01
N LYS A 65 8.26 15.65 -3.25
CA LYS A 65 7.55 16.13 -4.44
C LYS A 65 6.26 15.40 -4.73
N ILE A 66 6.15 14.15 -4.29
CA ILE A 66 4.95 13.31 -4.46
C ILE A 66 4.17 13.34 -3.16
N VAL A 67 3.11 14.15 -3.12
CA VAL A 67 2.36 14.41 -1.88
C VAL A 67 1.26 13.37 -1.68
N ASP A 68 0.31 13.32 -2.62
CA ASP A 68 -0.86 12.44 -2.52
C ASP A 68 -1.08 11.73 -3.85
N VAL A 69 -0.76 10.44 -3.89
CA VAL A 69 -0.98 9.58 -5.05
C VAL A 69 -1.42 8.19 -4.61
N ASP A 70 -2.17 7.53 -5.45
CA ASP A 70 -2.47 6.11 -5.36
C ASP A 70 -1.73 5.37 -6.48
N VAL A 71 -1.13 4.23 -6.16
CA VAL A 71 -0.33 3.45 -7.12
C VAL A 71 -0.94 2.06 -7.23
N PHE A 72 -1.19 1.63 -8.45
CA PHE A 72 -1.63 0.27 -8.74
C PHE A 72 -0.61 -0.44 -9.60
N SER A 73 -0.34 -1.69 -9.27
CA SER A 73 0.40 -2.59 -10.15
C SER A 73 -0.40 -3.87 -10.36
N LEU A 74 -0.28 -4.43 -11.54
CA LEU A 74 -0.91 -5.68 -11.92
C LEU A 74 0.17 -6.71 -12.24
N LEU A 75 -0.01 -7.92 -11.72
CA LEU A 75 0.82 -9.08 -12.01
C LEU A 75 -0.12 -10.18 -12.50
N PRO A 76 -0.28 -10.35 -13.81
CA PRO A 76 -1.06 -11.45 -14.40
C PRO A 76 -0.42 -12.81 -14.09
N ASP A 77 -1.24 -13.84 -13.88
CA ASP A 77 -0.81 -15.19 -13.52
C ASP A 77 -1.89 -16.20 -13.95
N ASP A 78 -1.77 -16.76 -15.13
CA ASP A 78 -2.73 -17.70 -15.76
C ASP A 78 -4.20 -17.25 -15.57
N ASP A 79 -4.94 -17.92 -14.70
CA ASP A 79 -6.37 -17.69 -14.43
C ASP A 79 -6.63 -16.61 -13.37
N VAL A 80 -5.58 -15.96 -12.87
CA VAL A 80 -5.68 -14.97 -11.80
C VAL A 80 -4.80 -13.76 -12.08
N ALA A 81 -5.11 -12.64 -11.45
CA ALA A 81 -4.22 -11.48 -11.42
C ALA A 81 -4.04 -11.01 -9.98
N TRP A 82 -2.83 -10.60 -9.65
CA TRP A 82 -2.51 -9.99 -8.37
C TRP A 82 -2.39 -8.50 -8.56
N CYS A 83 -3.29 -7.74 -7.96
CA CYS A 83 -3.24 -6.28 -8.00
C CYS A 83 -2.74 -5.78 -6.64
N ASN A 84 -1.65 -5.02 -6.65
CA ASN A 84 -1.16 -4.34 -5.46
C ASN A 84 -1.56 -2.87 -5.52
N PHE A 85 -2.06 -2.38 -4.43
CA PHE A 85 -2.45 -1.01 -4.18
C PHE A 85 -1.53 -0.40 -3.12
N VAL A 86 -0.94 0.75 -3.44
CA VAL A 86 -0.12 1.54 -2.50
C VAL A 86 -0.72 2.93 -2.40
N ARG A 87 -1.07 3.33 -1.19
CA ARG A 87 -1.59 4.67 -0.90
C ARG A 87 -0.49 5.54 -0.32
N ILE A 88 -0.26 6.68 -0.94
CA ILE A 88 0.70 7.68 -0.47
C ILE A 88 -0.07 8.93 -0.09
N ARG A 89 0.18 9.43 1.12
CA ARG A 89 -0.36 10.68 1.63
C ARG A 89 0.76 11.45 2.30
N HIS A 90 0.82 12.74 1.99
CA HIS A 90 1.85 13.65 2.52
C HIS A 90 3.28 13.12 2.33
N GLY A 91 3.55 12.50 1.17
CA GLY A 91 4.85 11.94 0.82
C GLY A 91 5.23 10.65 1.55
N SER A 92 4.30 10.04 2.29
CA SER A 92 4.53 8.80 3.03
C SER A 92 3.59 7.69 2.59
N VAL A 93 4.07 6.45 2.55
CA VAL A 93 3.23 5.27 2.31
C VAL A 93 2.36 5.02 3.53
N VAL A 94 1.05 5.18 3.40
CA VAL A 94 0.07 5.00 4.47
C VAL A 94 -0.71 3.70 4.37
N GLY A 95 -0.62 3.01 3.24
CA GLY A 95 -1.27 1.72 3.05
C GLY A 95 -0.66 0.94 1.88
N VAL A 96 -0.51 -0.35 2.08
CA VAL A 96 -0.13 -1.31 1.03
C VAL A 96 -1.05 -2.50 1.14
N GLN A 97 -1.73 -2.85 0.05
CA GLN A 97 -2.62 -3.99 0.02
C GLN A 97 -2.54 -4.71 -1.32
N THR A 98 -2.58 -6.04 -1.29
CA THR A 98 -2.62 -6.86 -2.50
C THR A 98 -3.91 -7.66 -2.51
N VAL A 99 -4.61 -7.61 -3.62
CA VAL A 99 -5.81 -8.42 -3.88
C VAL A 99 -5.52 -9.42 -4.99
N LYS A 100 -6.13 -10.59 -4.85
CA LYS A 100 -6.15 -11.62 -5.87
C LYS A 100 -7.49 -11.55 -6.59
N LEU A 101 -7.44 -11.41 -7.91
CA LEU A 101 -8.62 -11.39 -8.77
C LEU A 101 -8.66 -12.67 -9.59
N SER A 102 -9.81 -13.29 -9.68
CA SER A 102 -10.03 -14.38 -10.63
C SER A 102 -10.30 -13.75 -11.99
N THR A 103 -9.46 -14.06 -12.96
CA THR A 103 -9.61 -13.61 -14.33
C THR A 103 -10.14 -14.81 -15.13
N GLY A 104 -11.24 -14.64 -15.87
CA GLY A 104 -11.63 -15.66 -16.85
C GLY A 104 -10.50 -15.84 -17.87
N VAL A 105 -10.43 -17.01 -18.48
CA VAL A 105 -9.43 -17.33 -19.52
C VAL A 105 -9.41 -16.24 -20.61
N GLY A 106 -8.29 -15.54 -20.75
CA GLY A 106 -8.06 -14.60 -21.87
C GLY A 106 -8.51 -13.15 -21.67
N GLY A 107 -8.68 -12.68 -20.42
CA GLY A 107 -9.00 -11.26 -20.13
C GLY A 107 -7.87 -10.31 -20.52
N ASP A 108 -8.22 -9.13 -21.11
CA ASP A 108 -7.28 -8.06 -21.39
C ASP A 108 -6.75 -7.47 -20.05
N GLU A 109 -5.45 -7.23 -19.97
CA GLU A 109 -4.81 -6.62 -18.79
C GLU A 109 -5.43 -5.27 -18.41
N ARG A 110 -5.93 -4.51 -19.38
CA ARG A 110 -6.62 -3.23 -19.15
C ARG A 110 -7.96 -3.41 -18.45
N ASP A 111 -8.72 -4.43 -18.84
CA ASP A 111 -9.99 -4.77 -18.20
C ASP A 111 -9.76 -5.29 -16.79
N MET A 112 -8.76 -6.16 -16.61
CA MET A 112 -8.36 -6.67 -15.30
C MET A 112 -7.96 -5.52 -14.36
N LEU A 113 -7.16 -4.57 -14.85
CA LEU A 113 -6.77 -3.41 -14.06
C LEU A 113 -7.96 -2.54 -13.70
N THR A 114 -8.89 -2.32 -14.64
CA THR A 114 -10.13 -1.55 -14.38
C THR A 114 -10.94 -2.18 -13.27
N LEU A 115 -11.19 -3.49 -13.35
CA LEU A 115 -11.93 -4.25 -12.34
C LEU A 115 -11.22 -4.25 -10.98
N ALA A 116 -9.88 -4.36 -11.02
CA ALA A 116 -9.06 -4.30 -9.80
C ALA A 116 -9.18 -2.96 -9.10
N ILE A 117 -9.06 -1.86 -9.84
CA ILE A 117 -9.19 -0.51 -9.30
C ILE A 117 -10.59 -0.32 -8.72
N GLN A 118 -11.62 -0.70 -9.46
CA GLN A 118 -13.01 -0.59 -8.98
C GLN A 118 -13.23 -1.36 -7.69
N HIS A 119 -12.80 -2.63 -7.63
CA HIS A 119 -12.91 -3.45 -6.43
C HIS A 119 -12.19 -2.83 -5.23
N ILE A 120 -10.99 -2.28 -5.45
CA ILE A 120 -10.20 -1.65 -4.39
C ILE A 120 -10.85 -0.34 -3.92
N VAL A 121 -11.37 0.46 -4.84
CA VAL A 121 -12.10 1.71 -4.51
C VAL A 121 -13.30 1.41 -3.62
N GLU A 122 -14.12 0.45 -4.01
CA GLU A 122 -15.35 0.11 -3.30
C GLU A 122 -15.11 -0.52 -1.93
N ASN A 123 -14.12 -1.42 -1.82
CA ASN A 123 -13.96 -2.26 -0.63
C ASN A 123 -12.79 -1.86 0.28
N ILE A 124 -11.81 -1.11 -0.23
CA ILE A 124 -10.55 -0.88 0.48
C ILE A 124 -10.25 0.61 0.62
N ALA A 125 -10.37 1.35 -0.49
CA ALA A 125 -9.97 2.74 -0.56
C ALA A 125 -10.96 3.72 0.10
N GLY A 126 -12.11 3.23 0.58
CA GLY A 126 -13.14 4.06 1.19
C GLY A 126 -13.92 4.91 0.20
N GLY A 127 -14.01 4.46 -1.07
CA GLY A 127 -14.76 5.12 -2.14
C GLY A 127 -13.99 6.25 -2.84
N GLU A 128 -12.79 6.60 -2.39
CA GLU A 128 -12.04 7.74 -2.94
C GLU A 128 -10.63 7.35 -3.40
N LEU A 129 -10.23 7.90 -4.54
CA LEU A 129 -8.87 7.86 -5.07
C LEU A 129 -8.21 9.24 -4.97
N SER A 130 -6.89 9.25 -4.99
CA SER A 130 -6.12 10.47 -5.21
C SER A 130 -6.45 11.05 -6.60
N ARG A 131 -6.27 12.37 -6.74
CA ARG A 131 -6.40 13.03 -8.06
C ARG A 131 -5.43 12.48 -9.09
N GLU A 132 -4.28 11.99 -8.67
CA GLU A 132 -3.33 11.30 -9.52
C GLU A 132 -3.22 9.82 -9.09
N VAL A 133 -3.34 8.94 -10.09
CA VAL A 133 -3.21 7.49 -9.94
C VAL A 133 -2.13 6.98 -10.89
N ILE A 134 -1.11 6.33 -10.33
CA ILE A 134 -0.01 5.73 -11.07
C ILE A 134 -0.37 4.29 -11.41
N VAL A 135 -0.26 3.94 -12.70
CA VAL A 135 -0.64 2.62 -13.24
C VAL A 135 0.41 2.09 -14.22
N PRO A 136 0.51 0.76 -14.41
CA PRO A 136 1.43 0.16 -15.38
C PRO A 136 0.99 0.38 -16.83
N LEU A 137 -0.30 0.46 -17.06
CA LEU A 137 -0.96 0.72 -18.35
C LEU A 137 -2.29 1.43 -18.07
N LEU A 138 -2.84 2.09 -19.06
CA LEU A 138 -4.13 2.78 -18.90
C LEU A 138 -5.25 1.74 -18.78
N PRO A 139 -6.18 1.91 -17.80
CA PRO A 139 -7.38 1.07 -17.72
C PRO A 139 -8.23 1.15 -18.99
N SER A 140 -9.04 0.13 -19.24
CA SER A 140 -9.90 0.08 -20.44
C SER A 140 -10.92 1.20 -20.46
N THR A 141 -11.37 1.65 -19.29
CA THR A 141 -12.21 2.84 -19.14
C THR A 141 -11.75 3.69 -17.97
N THR A 142 -11.71 5.00 -18.19
CA THR A 142 -11.43 6.01 -17.15
C THR A 142 -12.69 6.74 -16.70
N LEU A 143 -13.81 6.52 -17.40
CA LEU A 143 -15.08 7.22 -17.13
C LEU A 143 -15.68 6.87 -15.77
N LEU A 144 -15.32 5.73 -15.20
CA LEU A 144 -15.76 5.30 -13.87
C LEU A 144 -15.06 6.06 -12.72
N PHE A 145 -14.01 6.84 -13.03
CA PHE A 145 -13.13 7.46 -12.04
C PHE A 145 -13.08 8.97 -12.27
N GLU A 146 -14.19 9.66 -11.95
CA GLU A 146 -14.29 11.11 -12.14
C GLU A 146 -13.23 11.87 -11.33
N GLY A 147 -12.62 12.87 -11.96
CA GLY A 147 -11.61 13.72 -11.31
C GLY A 147 -10.24 13.06 -11.10
N VAL A 148 -10.04 11.84 -11.61
CA VAL A 148 -8.77 11.10 -11.49
C VAL A 148 -7.96 11.20 -12.78
N THR A 149 -6.67 11.52 -12.64
CA THR A 149 -5.70 11.49 -13.72
C THR A 149 -4.84 10.25 -13.62
N PHE A 150 -4.87 9.39 -14.65
CA PHE A 150 -4.03 8.20 -14.73
C PHE A 150 -2.68 8.52 -15.36
N THR A 151 -1.60 8.18 -14.66
CA THR A 151 -0.22 8.38 -15.11
C THR A 151 0.48 7.04 -15.31
N VAL A 152 0.99 6.81 -16.54
CA VAL A 152 1.86 5.67 -16.85
C VAL A 152 3.31 6.18 -16.87
N PRO A 153 4.09 5.95 -15.79
CA PRO A 153 5.42 6.53 -15.68
C PRO A 153 6.43 5.77 -16.54
N LYS A 154 7.32 6.53 -17.20
CA LYS A 154 8.43 5.95 -17.99
C LYS A 154 9.80 6.11 -17.31
N ARG A 155 9.92 7.01 -16.32
CA ARG A 155 11.17 7.31 -15.61
C ARG A 155 10.91 8.09 -14.32
N GLY A 156 11.92 8.15 -13.45
CA GLY A 156 11.91 8.96 -12.22
C GLY A 156 11.11 8.35 -11.08
N GLU A 157 10.87 9.13 -10.05
CA GLU A 157 10.29 8.72 -8.77
C GLU A 157 8.94 7.98 -8.90
N LYS A 158 8.09 8.39 -9.86
CA LYS A 158 6.81 7.71 -10.11
C LYS A 158 6.99 6.29 -10.63
N LEU A 159 8.05 6.05 -11.43
CA LEU A 159 8.38 4.69 -11.87
C LEU A 159 8.90 3.85 -10.69
N GLU A 160 9.72 4.44 -9.83
CA GLU A 160 10.23 3.74 -8.64
C GLU A 160 9.08 3.31 -7.72
N LEU A 161 8.03 4.14 -7.59
CA LEU A 161 6.82 3.79 -6.86
C LEU A 161 6.05 2.63 -7.49
N LEU A 162 5.94 2.64 -8.81
CA LEU A 162 5.31 1.54 -9.54
C LEU A 162 6.10 0.24 -9.36
N GLU A 163 7.43 0.30 -9.42
CA GLU A 163 8.29 -0.87 -9.17
C GLU A 163 8.22 -1.34 -7.70
N PHE A 164 8.11 -0.43 -6.74
CA PHE A 164 7.85 -0.77 -5.34
C PHE A 164 6.53 -1.55 -5.20
N SER A 165 5.46 -1.06 -5.83
CA SER A 165 4.17 -1.75 -5.84
C SER A 165 4.26 -3.14 -6.50
N ARG A 166 4.95 -3.25 -7.65
CA ARG A 166 5.18 -4.54 -8.32
C ARG A 166 5.95 -5.53 -7.45
N LYS A 167 6.99 -5.05 -6.77
CA LYS A 167 7.77 -5.88 -5.83
C LYS A 167 6.89 -6.38 -4.69
N SER A 168 6.05 -5.53 -4.14
CA SER A 168 5.10 -5.91 -3.09
C SER A 168 4.11 -6.98 -3.56
N ALA A 169 3.58 -6.86 -4.79
CA ALA A 169 2.73 -7.88 -5.39
C ALA A 169 3.45 -9.24 -5.53
N ARG A 170 4.71 -9.24 -5.99
CA ARG A 170 5.50 -10.47 -6.14
C ARG A 170 5.79 -11.15 -4.81
N ILE A 171 6.13 -10.39 -3.78
CA ILE A 171 6.37 -10.92 -2.43
C ILE A 171 5.10 -11.56 -1.89
N TYR A 172 3.97 -10.84 -1.96
CA TYR A 172 2.70 -11.34 -1.48
C TYR A 172 2.27 -12.62 -2.22
N ARG A 173 2.39 -12.65 -3.57
CA ARG A 173 2.14 -13.85 -4.38
C ARG A 173 2.99 -15.02 -3.90
N ALA A 174 4.29 -14.83 -3.72
CA ALA A 174 5.20 -15.89 -3.28
C ALA A 174 4.81 -16.44 -1.89
N GLU A 175 4.43 -15.57 -0.96
CA GLU A 175 3.95 -15.97 0.36
C GLU A 175 2.64 -16.78 0.27
N GLN A 176 1.70 -16.35 -0.58
CA GLN A 176 0.43 -17.07 -0.77
C GLN A 176 0.65 -18.45 -1.38
N LEU A 177 1.52 -18.58 -2.38
CA LEU A 177 1.88 -19.87 -2.98
C LEU A 177 2.51 -20.80 -1.95
N LYS A 178 3.49 -20.30 -1.19
CA LYS A 178 4.12 -21.05 -0.10
C LYS A 178 3.12 -21.53 0.97
N ASN A 179 2.16 -20.68 1.33
CA ASN A 179 1.12 -21.04 2.29
C ASN A 179 0.16 -22.12 1.74
N LEU A 180 -0.09 -22.11 0.43
CA LEU A 180 -0.89 -23.17 -0.24
C LEU A 180 -0.14 -24.50 -0.29
N GLU A 181 1.17 -24.49 -0.55
CA GLU A 181 2.03 -25.67 -0.50
C GLU A 181 2.04 -26.30 0.90
N ILE A 182 2.17 -25.51 1.94
CA ILE A 182 2.15 -25.97 3.33
C ILE A 182 0.78 -26.58 3.71
N LYS A 183 -0.32 -26.00 3.20
CA LYS A 183 -1.68 -26.50 3.49
C LYS A 183 -2.08 -27.77 2.71
N ASN A 184 -1.48 -28.03 1.56
CA ASN A 184 -1.76 -29.18 0.71
C ASN A 184 -0.47 -29.83 0.18
N PRO A 185 0.35 -30.46 1.06
CA PRO A 185 1.62 -31.05 0.66
C PRO A 185 1.48 -32.20 -0.35
N GLU A 186 0.36 -32.94 -0.30
CA GLU A 186 0.14 -34.10 -1.17
C GLU A 186 -0.04 -33.77 -2.66
N ARG A 187 -0.53 -32.58 -3.01
CA ARG A 187 -0.72 -32.17 -4.42
C ARG A 187 0.59 -31.89 -5.15
N TYR A 188 1.64 -31.50 -4.43
CA TYR A 188 2.93 -31.10 -5.02
C TYR A 188 3.93 -32.25 -5.05
N THR A 189 3.83 -33.23 -4.13
CA THR A 189 4.67 -34.44 -4.13
C THR A 189 4.36 -35.37 -5.32
N LEU A 190 3.11 -35.44 -5.76
CA LEU A 190 2.72 -36.27 -6.91
C LEU A 190 3.29 -35.74 -8.25
N SER A 191 3.49 -34.43 -8.38
CA SER A 191 4.08 -33.82 -9.58
C SER A 191 5.58 -34.11 -9.72
N LEU A 192 6.31 -34.27 -8.62
CA LEU A 192 7.73 -34.57 -8.61
C LEU A 192 8.05 -36.06 -8.84
N ILE A 193 7.14 -36.95 -8.45
CA ILE A 193 7.32 -38.40 -8.62
C ILE A 193 7.16 -38.82 -10.09
N HIS A 194 6.38 -38.09 -10.88
CA HIS A 194 6.18 -38.39 -12.31
C HIS A 194 7.37 -38.03 -13.21
N ILE A 195 8.38 -37.28 -12.73
CA ILE A 195 9.56 -36.87 -13.49
C ILE A 195 10.75 -37.85 -13.30
N SER A 196 10.67 -38.82 -12.37
CA SER A 196 11.81 -39.65 -11.99
C SER A 196 11.68 -41.14 -12.31
N GLU A 197 10.75 -41.59 -13.15
CA GLU A 197 10.79 -42.98 -13.66
C GLU A 197 11.78 -43.06 -14.86
N PRO A 198 12.95 -43.67 -14.70
CA PRO A 198 13.80 -43.98 -15.83
C PRO A 198 13.15 -45.10 -16.65
N THR A 199 12.84 -44.79 -17.91
CA THR A 199 12.55 -45.82 -18.92
C THR A 199 13.63 -46.89 -18.94
N ARG A 200 13.32 -48.10 -18.52
CA ARG A 200 14.24 -49.27 -18.73
C ARG A 200 14.29 -49.56 -20.23
N PRO A 201 15.49 -49.64 -20.84
CA PRO A 201 15.59 -50.19 -22.18
C PRO A 201 15.44 -51.70 -22.12
N TYR A 202 14.72 -52.25 -23.07
CA TYR A 202 14.73 -53.69 -23.38
C TYR A 202 16.01 -54.07 -24.08
#